data_6905ff6bfd0036241700cafe7eb0edc5
#
_entry.id   6905ff6bfd0036241700cafe7eb0edc5
#
_cell.length_a   1.000
_cell.length_b   1.000
_cell.length_c   1.000
_cell.angle_alpha   90.00
_cell.angle_beta   90.00
_cell.angle_gamma   90.00
#
_symmetry.space_group_name_H-M   'P 1'
#
loop_
_entity.id
_entity.type
_entity.pdbx_description
1 polymer ?
#
loop_
_entity_poly.entity_id
_entity_poly.type
_entity_poly.pdbx_seq_one_letter_code
_entity_poly.pdbx_strand_id
1 'polypeptide(L)'
;MRKKPYLFALGGGIYVSLELLWRGRSHWTMFLLGGGCFVAIGELGKRLKRVPALVRAVLGSGICTAGELATGLLFNRDFSVWDYRELPLNYRGQICLPFSLLWIPLSALAERIYGRMEKG
;
A
#
# COMPACT_ATOMS: atom_id res chain seq x y z
N MET A 1 -0.65 19.95 5.07
CA MET A 1 -2.01 19.71 5.56
C MET A 1 -3.06 19.73 4.44
N ARG A 2 -3.08 20.81 3.67
CA ARG A 2 -4.09 20.94 2.60
C ARG A 2 -3.96 19.90 1.49
N LYS A 3 -2.75 19.37 1.26
CA LYS A 3 -2.50 18.40 0.20
C LYS A 3 -2.83 16.97 0.58
N LYS A 4 -3.06 16.67 1.87
CA LYS A 4 -3.30 15.29 2.29
C LYS A 4 -4.51 14.63 1.62
N PRO A 5 -5.66 15.29 1.48
CA PRO A 5 -6.76 14.67 0.73
C PRO A 5 -6.42 14.41 -0.72
N TYR A 6 -5.70 15.33 -1.36
CA TYR A 6 -5.23 15.15 -2.73
C TYR A 6 -4.24 13.99 -2.83
N LEU A 7 -3.28 13.92 -1.90
CA LEU A 7 -2.28 12.85 -1.88
C LEU A 7 -2.93 11.49 -1.61
N PHE A 8 -3.93 11.46 -0.74
CA PHE A 8 -4.70 10.23 -0.49
C PHE A 8 -5.38 9.76 -1.77
N ALA A 9 -6.05 10.66 -2.47
CA ALA A 9 -6.74 10.33 -3.70
C ALA A 9 -5.75 9.89 -4.79
N LEU A 10 -4.59 10.53 -4.87
CA LEU A 10 -3.55 10.16 -5.83
C LEU A 10 -3.05 8.74 -5.55
N GLY A 11 -2.73 8.44 -4.28
CA GLY A 11 -2.27 7.11 -3.91
C GLY A 11 -3.31 6.04 -4.15
N GLY A 12 -4.55 6.30 -3.79
CA GLY A 12 -5.65 5.39 -4.04
C GLY A 12 -5.87 5.16 -5.54
N GLY A 13 -5.81 6.24 -6.31
CA GLY A 13 -5.95 6.17 -7.77
C GLY A 13 -4.84 5.36 -8.42
N ILE A 14 -3.59 5.55 -7.98
CA ILE A 14 -2.46 4.78 -8.48
C ILE A 14 -2.66 3.30 -8.16
N TYR A 15 -3.03 2.99 -6.92
CA TYR A 15 -3.21 1.60 -6.50
C TYR A 15 -4.32 0.92 -7.29
N VAL A 16 -5.47 1.59 -7.44
CA VAL A 16 -6.58 1.07 -8.23
C VAL A 16 -6.15 0.86 -9.68
N SER A 17 -5.38 1.80 -10.25
CA SER A 17 -4.88 1.66 -11.61
C SER A 17 -3.99 0.42 -11.75
N LEU A 18 -3.09 0.19 -10.79
CA LEU A 18 -2.22 -0.99 -10.79
C LEU A 18 -3.05 -2.28 -10.68
N GLU A 19 -4.10 -2.27 -9.85
CA GLU A 19 -4.99 -3.41 -9.72
C GLU A 19 -5.73 -3.71 -11.01
N LEU A 20 -6.22 -2.68 -11.69
CA LEU A 20 -6.92 -2.85 -12.96
C LEU A 20 -5.99 -3.42 -14.04
N LEU A 21 -4.73 -2.96 -14.06
CA LEU A 21 -3.73 -3.48 -14.99
C LEU A 21 -3.35 -4.93 -14.68
N TRP A 22 -3.31 -5.28 -13.40
CA TRP A 22 -2.85 -6.60 -12.96
C TRP A 22 -3.97 -7.64 -13.01
N ARG A 23 -5.15 -7.32 -12.48
CA ARG A 23 -6.25 -8.27 -12.34
C ARG A 23 -7.48 -7.95 -13.18
N GLY A 24 -7.50 -6.80 -13.81
CA GLY A 24 -8.64 -6.36 -14.61
C GLY A 24 -9.84 -5.90 -13.79
N ARG A 25 -9.70 -5.82 -12.47
CA ARG A 25 -10.78 -5.37 -11.59
C ARG A 25 -10.20 -4.77 -10.32
N SER A 26 -11.00 -3.97 -9.63
CA SER A 26 -10.64 -3.37 -8.37
C SER A 26 -11.90 -3.20 -7.51
N HIS A 27 -11.72 -2.68 -6.32
CA HIS A 27 -12.79 -2.52 -5.33
C HIS A 27 -12.58 -1.18 -4.61
N TRP A 28 -13.66 -0.57 -4.13
CA TRP A 28 -13.54 0.71 -3.45
C TRP A 28 -12.63 0.65 -2.21
N THR A 29 -12.58 -0.50 -1.54
CA THR A 29 -11.67 -0.69 -0.40
C THR A 29 -10.21 -0.57 -0.81
N MET A 30 -9.89 -0.93 -2.05
CA MET A 30 -8.53 -0.83 -2.58
C MET A 30 -8.11 0.62 -2.73
N PHE A 31 -9.03 1.50 -3.10
CA PHE A 31 -8.76 2.93 -3.15
C PHE A 31 -8.42 3.47 -1.76
N LEU A 32 -9.19 3.09 -0.75
CA LEU A 32 -8.93 3.52 0.63
C LEU A 32 -7.62 2.96 1.15
N LEU A 33 -7.37 1.68 0.90
CA LEU A 33 -6.13 1.04 1.34
C LEU A 33 -4.91 1.68 0.67
N GLY A 34 -4.95 1.86 -0.65
CA GLY A 34 -3.85 2.45 -1.40
C GLY A 34 -3.59 3.89 -0.98
N GLY A 35 -4.64 4.68 -0.82
CA GLY A 35 -4.52 6.07 -0.39
C GLY A 35 -3.96 6.16 1.03
N GLY A 36 -4.48 5.35 1.94
CA GLY A 36 -3.99 5.33 3.32
C GLY A 36 -2.54 4.92 3.41
N CYS A 37 -2.14 3.87 2.69
CA CYS A 37 -0.75 3.42 2.67
C CYS A 37 0.17 4.47 2.07
N PHE A 38 -0.25 5.12 0.99
CA PHE A 38 0.56 6.14 0.33
C PHE A 38 0.86 7.31 1.28
N VAL A 39 -0.17 7.81 1.96
CA VAL A 39 0.01 8.92 2.92
C VAL A 39 0.84 8.45 4.11
N ALA A 40 0.58 7.26 4.64
CA ALA A 40 1.33 6.73 5.79
C ALA A 40 2.81 6.56 5.45
N ILE A 41 3.12 6.02 4.28
CA ILE A 41 4.50 5.84 3.83
C ILE A 41 5.18 7.19 3.66
N GLY A 42 4.49 8.15 3.04
CA GLY A 42 5.04 9.49 2.84
C GLY A 42 5.33 10.21 4.14
N GLU A 43 4.41 10.17 5.09
CA GLU A 43 4.60 10.80 6.40
C GLU A 43 5.71 10.11 7.20
N LEU A 44 5.79 8.77 7.10
CA LEU A 44 6.87 8.03 7.73
C LEU A 44 8.22 8.48 7.18
N GLY A 45 8.33 8.64 5.86
CA GLY A 45 9.56 9.11 5.23
C GLY A 45 9.99 10.49 5.73
N LYS A 46 9.03 11.37 5.95
CA LYS A 46 9.32 12.71 6.48
C LYS A 46 9.83 12.66 7.91
N ARG A 47 9.28 11.78 8.73
CA ARG A 47 9.68 11.66 10.14
C ARG A 47 11.00 10.92 10.31
N LEU A 48 11.31 9.99 9.42
CA LEU A 48 12.47 9.12 9.52
C LEU A 48 13.54 9.46 8.48
N LYS A 49 13.76 10.74 8.22
CA LYS A 49 14.72 11.17 7.19
C LYS A 49 16.13 10.62 7.41
N ARG A 50 16.54 10.44 8.66
CA ARG A 50 17.87 9.97 9.01
C ARG A 50 18.00 8.44 8.98
N VAL A 51 16.88 7.74 8.88
CA VAL A 51 16.88 6.28 8.81
C VAL A 51 17.23 5.86 7.38
N PRO A 52 18.04 4.81 7.18
CA PRO A 52 18.36 4.36 5.83
C PRO A 52 17.12 4.06 5.00
N ALA A 53 17.19 4.38 3.71
CA ALA A 53 16.04 4.22 2.81
C ALA A 53 15.50 2.78 2.79
N LEU A 54 16.38 1.78 2.85
CA LEU A 54 15.96 0.39 2.86
C LEU A 54 15.12 0.07 4.09
N VAL A 55 15.53 0.57 5.26
CA VAL A 55 14.78 0.36 6.50
C VAL A 55 13.41 1.01 6.40
N ARG A 56 13.34 2.24 5.86
CA ARG A 56 12.05 2.92 5.65
C ARG A 56 11.15 2.12 4.71
N ALA A 57 11.74 1.54 3.65
CA ALA A 57 10.98 0.74 2.70
C ALA A 57 10.41 -0.53 3.35
N VAL A 58 11.20 -1.19 4.21
CA VAL A 58 10.73 -2.37 4.95
C VAL A 58 9.59 -1.99 5.89
N LEU A 59 9.71 -0.86 6.59
CA LEU A 59 8.64 -0.38 7.47
C LEU A 59 7.39 -0.05 6.67
N GLY A 60 7.55 0.54 5.48
CA GLY A 60 6.43 0.81 4.58
C GLY A 60 5.74 -0.47 4.13
N SER A 61 6.53 -1.51 3.82
CA SER A 61 5.97 -2.82 3.48
C SER A 61 5.15 -3.37 4.64
N GLY A 62 5.63 -3.21 5.88
CA GLY A 62 4.88 -3.63 7.07
C GLY A 62 3.55 -2.90 7.19
N ILE A 63 3.55 -1.59 6.93
CA ILE A 63 2.32 -0.78 6.95
C ILE A 63 1.34 -1.31 5.91
N CYS A 64 1.78 -1.56 4.68
CA CYS A 64 0.93 -2.06 3.61
C CYS A 64 0.39 -3.45 3.94
N THR A 65 1.24 -4.33 4.47
CA THR A 65 0.84 -5.68 4.84
C THR A 65 -0.21 -5.64 5.96
N ALA A 66 0.01 -4.82 6.98
CA ALA A 66 -0.96 -4.67 8.06
C ALA A 66 -2.28 -4.09 7.54
N GLY A 67 -2.21 -3.11 6.64
CA GLY A 67 -3.40 -2.55 6.01
C GLY A 67 -4.16 -3.57 5.18
N GLU A 68 -3.44 -4.39 4.41
CA GLU A 68 -4.07 -5.48 3.65
C GLU A 68 -4.76 -6.48 4.57
N LEU A 69 -4.11 -6.87 5.65
CA LEU A 69 -4.69 -7.82 6.59
C LEU A 69 -5.96 -7.25 7.20
N ALA A 70 -5.91 -6.01 7.71
CA ALA A 70 -7.06 -5.37 8.33
C ALA A 70 -8.22 -5.23 7.33
N THR A 71 -7.93 -4.72 6.13
CA THR A 71 -8.94 -4.56 5.08
C THR A 71 -9.51 -5.91 4.66
N GLY A 72 -8.63 -6.91 4.52
CA GLY A 72 -9.05 -8.25 4.13
C GLY A 72 -9.96 -8.90 5.13
N LEU A 73 -9.65 -8.79 6.43
CA LEU A 73 -10.48 -9.38 7.48
C LEU A 73 -11.83 -8.69 7.61
N LEU A 74 -11.89 -7.40 7.24
CA LEU A 74 -13.14 -6.64 7.30
C LEU A 74 -13.99 -6.75 6.03
N PHE A 75 -13.37 -6.74 4.85
CA PHE A 75 -14.08 -6.60 3.58
C PHE A 75 -13.81 -7.71 2.58
N ASN A 76 -12.87 -8.61 2.85
CA ASN A 76 -12.49 -9.67 1.90
C ASN A 76 -12.61 -11.07 2.52
N ARG A 77 -13.57 -11.25 3.42
CA ARG A 77 -13.74 -12.54 4.12
C ARG A 77 -14.06 -13.70 3.17
N ASP A 78 -14.74 -13.40 2.09
CA ASP A 78 -15.11 -14.40 1.09
C ASP A 78 -14.14 -14.44 -0.09
N PHE A 79 -13.02 -13.70 0.01
CA PHE A 79 -11.98 -13.64 -1.03
C PHE A 79 -12.50 -13.11 -2.36
N SER A 80 -13.55 -12.30 -2.32
CA SER A 80 -14.11 -11.73 -3.54
C SER A 80 -13.30 -10.56 -4.08
N VAL A 81 -12.50 -9.89 -3.22
CA VAL A 81 -11.67 -8.75 -3.61
C VAL A 81 -10.30 -9.24 -4.07
N TRP A 82 -9.65 -10.05 -3.26
CA TRP A 82 -8.39 -10.73 -3.64
C TRP A 82 -8.29 -12.04 -2.90
N ASP A 83 -7.40 -12.93 -3.37
CA ASP A 83 -7.26 -14.27 -2.81
C ASP A 83 -5.81 -14.73 -2.92
N TYR A 84 -5.14 -14.85 -1.78
CA TYR A 84 -3.76 -15.31 -1.71
C TYR A 84 -3.64 -16.73 -1.17
N ARG A 85 -4.75 -17.48 -1.09
CA ARG A 85 -4.75 -18.81 -0.46
C ARG A 85 -3.80 -19.80 -1.14
N GLU A 86 -3.55 -19.63 -2.44
CA GLU A 86 -2.67 -20.53 -3.17
C GLU A 86 -1.22 -20.07 -3.18
N LEU A 87 -0.93 -18.90 -2.62
CA LEU A 87 0.42 -18.37 -2.59
C LEU A 87 1.17 -18.84 -1.36
N PRO A 88 2.51 -19.05 -1.47
CA PRO A 88 3.30 -19.51 -0.33
C PRO A 88 3.31 -18.49 0.79
N LEU A 89 3.36 -19.00 2.02
CA LEU A 89 3.46 -18.17 3.23
C LEU A 89 2.34 -17.13 3.32
N ASN A 90 1.13 -17.51 2.89
CA ASN A 90 -0.02 -16.65 3.08
C ASN A 90 -0.55 -16.80 4.51
N TYR A 91 -1.17 -15.74 5.00
CA TYR A 91 -1.87 -15.74 6.28
C TYR A 91 -3.35 -15.50 6.02
N ARG A 92 -4.16 -16.53 6.28
CA ARG A 92 -5.62 -16.50 6.07
C ARG A 92 -6.03 -16.11 4.65
N GLY A 93 -5.13 -16.26 3.67
CA GLY A 93 -5.41 -15.87 2.30
C GLY A 93 -5.47 -14.37 2.07
N GLN A 94 -5.22 -13.55 3.09
CA GLN A 94 -5.34 -12.09 3.00
C GLN A 94 -4.02 -11.41 2.71
N ILE A 95 -2.92 -11.97 3.20
CA ILE A 95 -1.57 -11.45 2.96
C ILE A 95 -0.65 -12.63 2.66
N CYS A 96 0.48 -12.34 2.02
CA CYS A 96 1.48 -13.37 1.75
C CYS A 96 2.87 -12.74 1.67
N LEU A 97 3.90 -13.54 1.94
CA LEU A 97 5.27 -13.05 1.92
C LEU A 97 5.69 -12.53 0.54
N PRO A 98 5.39 -13.20 -0.60
CA PRO A 98 5.79 -12.66 -1.90
C PRO A 98 5.31 -11.23 -2.15
N PHE A 99 4.06 -10.92 -1.83
CA PHE A 99 3.53 -9.58 -2.01
C PHE A 99 4.06 -8.59 -0.98
N SER A 100 4.33 -9.06 0.24
CA SER A 100 4.98 -8.20 1.24
C SER A 100 6.38 -7.79 0.79
N LEU A 101 7.12 -8.70 0.16
CA LEU A 101 8.43 -8.38 -0.39
C LEU A 101 8.32 -7.40 -1.56
N LEU A 102 7.28 -7.54 -2.38
CA LEU A 102 7.02 -6.61 -3.48
C LEU A 102 6.73 -5.20 -2.97
N TRP A 103 6.08 -5.09 -1.81
CA TRP A 103 5.79 -3.78 -1.20
C TRP A 103 7.05 -2.99 -0.86
N ILE A 104 8.20 -3.66 -0.67
CA ILE A 104 9.44 -2.96 -0.30
C ILE A 104 9.87 -1.97 -1.39
N PRO A 105 10.09 -2.38 -2.65
CA PRO A 105 10.42 -1.40 -3.69
C PRO A 105 9.26 -0.45 -3.99
N LEU A 106 8.03 -0.91 -3.88
CA LEU A 106 6.88 -0.04 -4.11
C LEU A 106 6.78 1.05 -3.04
N SER A 107 7.13 0.72 -1.79
CA SER A 107 7.16 1.72 -0.72
C SER A 107 8.22 2.79 -0.97
N ALA A 108 9.40 2.38 -1.43
CA ALA A 108 10.45 3.33 -1.76
C ALA A 108 10.01 4.27 -2.87
N LEU A 109 9.34 3.74 -3.89
CA LEU A 109 8.82 4.54 -4.98
C LEU A 109 7.71 5.48 -4.50
N ALA A 110 6.80 4.97 -3.66
CA ALA A 110 5.71 5.76 -3.11
C ALA A 110 6.24 6.94 -2.28
N GLU A 111 7.27 6.71 -1.49
CA GLU A 111 7.90 7.77 -0.69
C GLU A 111 8.44 8.89 -1.58
N ARG A 112 9.08 8.51 -2.69
CA ARG A 112 9.61 9.50 -3.65
C ARG A 112 8.50 10.30 -4.31
N ILE A 113 7.46 9.63 -4.74
CA ILE A 113 6.32 10.30 -5.40
C ILE A 113 5.65 11.25 -4.42
N TYR A 114 5.41 10.77 -3.19
CA TYR A 114 4.79 11.59 -2.16
C TYR A 114 5.59 12.86 -1.90
N GLY A 115 6.91 12.71 -1.75
CA GLY A 115 7.79 13.86 -1.48
C GLY A 115 7.75 14.90 -2.58
N ARG A 116 7.75 14.45 -3.84
CA ARG A 116 7.67 15.36 -4.98
C ARG A 116 6.34 16.06 -5.08
N MET A 117 5.26 15.33 -4.88
CA MET A 117 3.91 15.91 -4.96
C MET A 117 3.64 16.88 -3.83
N GLU A 118 4.18 16.59 -2.65
CA GLU A 118 3.99 17.48 -1.50
C GLU A 118 4.73 18.80 -1.70
N LYS A 119 5.92 18.75 -2.30
CA LYS A 119 6.70 19.96 -2.58
C LYS A 119 6.12 20.78 -3.74
N GLY A 120 5.56 20.08 -4.70
CA GLY A 120 4.92 20.72 -5.84
C GLY A 120 3.61 21.36 -5.47
#